data_d52674d7d9d9aabc5bbb9d225f9dd987
#
_entry.id   d52674d7d9d9aabc5bbb9d225f9dd987
#
_cell.length_a   1.000
_cell.length_b   1.000
_cell.length_c   1.000
_cell.angle_alpha   90.00
_cell.angle_beta   90.00
_cell.angle_gamma   90.00
#
_symmetry.space_group_name_H-M   'P 1'
#
loop_
_entity.id
_entity.type
_entity.pdbx_description
1 polymer ?
#
loop_
_entity_poly.entity_id
_entity_poly.type
_entity_poly.pdbx_seq_one_letter_code
_entity_poly.pdbx_strand_id
1 'polypeptide(L)'
;MKITIARYAGFCFGVRRAIDITFKVRQKNPNKKIYTLGQIIHNPQVIDALRHRGIGIVHEIDDTRLKEGDIAIVRAHGISPEKKKTLQDKGVEVIDAACPMVLKVQAIIKKATRNADLVVIVGDRNHPEMDAHLGAAGDKGILVEDVEGAEKIPRVGRLAVVAQTTFDVAIYKDIIGVLRDKADVLDVSDTICRSTVDRQNEVRDLARDHDTFIVIGGRESANTKRLAEIAAKEKRQVIKVETPEQLGDFNIPRDARVAVIAGASTPHWVIEECINALKTAHTHMGIENAVLGFLADTPLLPSLGGMGIAMAALVFCGLGFSWEVLLTVFFLAFACTGPHRKASQWPLWAVCTGIATSLCLLSSGLIPGLLVVGIAMLRPILDVGGVSDYVRSLYSLAIFVLISMITPLSIAAAPINPGLLLLAAYACVHFLGVEILIGLKNMERDAIIGRMSLARYVHEENAILVMEYAIMGLALALFLSFPLKIAPALAYGLLPPLFFLAKGIDFYNEQVIFDNRMFTIYVQGLWAILPGMGLLWKLTMM
;
A
#
# COMPACT_ATOMS: atom_id res chain seq x y z
N MET A 1 14.84 -20.73 -7.96
CA MET A 1 13.55 -20.21 -8.46
C MET A 1 13.71 -18.75 -8.87
N LYS A 2 13.25 -18.38 -10.06
CA LYS A 2 13.20 -16.98 -10.52
C LYS A 2 11.74 -16.51 -10.45
N ILE A 3 11.47 -15.49 -9.63
CA ILE A 3 10.11 -14.94 -9.46
C ILE A 3 10.03 -13.63 -10.22
N THR A 4 9.04 -13.50 -11.10
CA THR A 4 8.66 -12.25 -11.77
C THR A 4 7.27 -11.87 -11.33
N ILE A 5 7.10 -10.64 -10.87
CA ILE A 5 5.81 -10.11 -10.45
C ILE A 5 5.23 -9.32 -11.61
N ALA A 6 3.95 -9.58 -11.95
CA ALA A 6 3.26 -8.84 -12.97
C ALA A 6 3.12 -7.36 -12.57
N ARG A 7 3.37 -6.47 -13.51
CA ARG A 7 3.32 -5.01 -13.33
C ARG A 7 1.93 -4.52 -12.89
N TYR A 8 0.88 -5.16 -13.45
CA TYR A 8 -0.50 -4.77 -13.16
C TYR A 8 -1.12 -5.57 -12.00
N ALA A 9 -0.34 -6.32 -11.21
CA ALA A 9 -0.86 -7.03 -10.04
C ALA A 9 -1.35 -6.05 -8.96
N GLY A 10 -2.55 -6.32 -8.40
CA GLY A 10 -3.08 -5.50 -7.30
C GLY A 10 -4.34 -4.71 -7.65
N PHE A 11 -4.78 -3.84 -6.74
CA PHE A 11 -6.03 -3.08 -6.89
C PHE A 11 -6.04 -2.22 -8.16
N CYS A 12 -7.14 -2.31 -8.93
CA CYS A 12 -7.41 -1.32 -9.96
C CYS A 12 -8.00 -0.04 -9.34
N PHE A 13 -8.02 1.05 -10.11
CA PHE A 13 -8.62 2.33 -9.71
C PHE A 13 -10.05 2.20 -9.20
N GLY A 14 -10.91 1.43 -9.90
CA GLY A 14 -12.32 1.26 -9.53
C GLY A 14 -12.50 0.58 -8.18
N VAL A 15 -11.69 -0.45 -7.88
CA VAL A 15 -11.68 -1.16 -6.61
C VAL A 15 -11.19 -0.25 -5.48
N ARG A 16 -10.06 0.45 -5.68
CA ARG A 16 -9.51 1.39 -4.68
C ARG A 16 -10.54 2.46 -4.33
N ARG A 17 -11.16 3.07 -5.34
CA ARG A 17 -12.22 4.07 -5.15
C ARG A 17 -13.41 3.54 -4.33
N ALA A 18 -13.89 2.32 -4.61
CA ALA A 18 -15.02 1.75 -3.89
C ALA A 18 -14.70 1.53 -2.40
N ILE A 19 -13.51 1.05 -2.10
CA ILE A 19 -13.00 0.87 -0.73
C ILE A 19 -12.89 2.22 -0.01
N ASP A 20 -12.28 3.22 -0.64
CA ASP A 20 -12.10 4.56 -0.06
C ASP A 20 -13.42 5.24 0.25
N ILE A 21 -14.40 5.17 -0.66
CA ILE A 21 -15.74 5.68 -0.42
C ILE A 21 -16.36 4.99 0.80
N THR A 22 -16.29 3.66 0.87
CA THR A 22 -16.87 2.87 1.96
C THR A 22 -16.31 3.28 3.32
N PHE A 23 -14.99 3.45 3.42
CA PHE A 23 -14.37 3.89 4.67
C PHE A 23 -14.65 5.36 5.02
N LYS A 24 -14.65 6.26 4.01
CA LYS A 24 -15.04 7.66 4.21
C LYS A 24 -16.48 7.80 4.71
N VAL A 25 -17.39 6.99 4.16
CA VAL A 25 -18.80 6.97 4.62
C VAL A 25 -18.89 6.52 6.07
N ARG A 26 -18.17 5.45 6.47
CA ARG A 26 -18.12 4.99 7.86
C ARG A 26 -17.56 6.06 8.81
N GLN A 27 -16.49 6.73 8.40
CA GLN A 27 -15.86 7.78 9.20
C GLN A 27 -16.79 8.99 9.45
N LYS A 28 -17.53 9.38 8.39
CA LYS A 28 -18.47 10.51 8.46
C LYS A 28 -19.75 10.19 9.22
N ASN A 29 -20.12 8.92 9.30
CA ASN A 29 -21.37 8.47 9.91
C ASN A 29 -21.14 7.42 11.00
N PRO A 30 -20.45 7.75 12.11
CA PRO A 30 -20.04 6.77 13.12
C PRO A 30 -21.23 6.08 13.83
N ASN A 31 -22.39 6.73 13.88
CA ASN A 31 -23.57 6.24 14.60
C ASN A 31 -24.63 5.59 13.69
N LYS A 32 -24.52 5.71 12.34
CA LYS A 32 -25.47 5.11 11.42
C LYS A 32 -25.13 3.65 11.15
N LYS A 33 -26.15 2.84 10.88
CA LYS A 33 -25.96 1.50 10.32
C LYS A 33 -25.60 1.64 8.84
N ILE A 34 -24.55 0.95 8.43
CA ILE A 34 -24.01 1.01 7.07
C ILE A 34 -23.93 -0.40 6.54
N TYR A 35 -24.43 -0.59 5.35
CA TYR A 35 -24.41 -1.87 4.64
C TYR A 35 -23.84 -1.71 3.25
N THR A 36 -23.12 -2.70 2.74
CA THR A 36 -22.81 -2.82 1.33
C THR A 36 -23.81 -3.75 0.66
N LEU A 37 -24.20 -3.42 -0.57
CA LEU A 37 -25.10 -4.23 -1.39
C LEU A 37 -24.30 -5.34 -2.08
N GLY A 38 -24.23 -6.49 -1.44
CA GLY A 38 -23.26 -7.55 -1.76
C GLY A 38 -21.86 -7.21 -1.28
N GLN A 39 -20.90 -8.08 -1.58
CA GLN A 39 -19.49 -7.81 -1.30
C GLN A 39 -19.01 -6.61 -2.11
N ILE A 40 -18.41 -5.61 -1.46
CA ILE A 40 -17.90 -4.40 -2.14
C ILE A 40 -16.90 -4.76 -3.25
N ILE A 41 -16.09 -5.76 -2.98
CA ILE A 41 -15.17 -6.47 -3.88
C ILE A 41 -15.08 -7.94 -3.46
N HIS A 42 -14.65 -8.81 -4.39
CA HIS A 42 -14.46 -10.24 -4.08
C HIS A 42 -13.07 -10.48 -3.47
N ASN A 43 -12.90 -10.13 -2.18
CA ASN A 43 -11.69 -10.38 -1.41
C ASN A 43 -12.01 -10.58 0.08
N PRO A 44 -11.73 -11.78 0.66
CA PRO A 44 -12.07 -12.11 2.04
C PRO A 44 -11.46 -11.17 3.07
N GLN A 45 -10.18 -10.79 2.90
CA GLN A 45 -9.44 -9.96 3.86
C GLN A 45 -10.06 -8.56 3.97
N VAL A 46 -10.51 -8.00 2.84
CA VAL A 46 -11.20 -6.70 2.82
C VAL A 46 -12.59 -6.80 3.44
N ILE A 47 -13.31 -7.88 3.16
CA ILE A 47 -14.63 -8.12 3.73
C ILE A 47 -14.57 -8.22 5.27
N ASP A 48 -13.60 -8.94 5.80
CA ASP A 48 -13.41 -9.05 7.24
C ASP A 48 -13.04 -7.70 7.89
N ALA A 49 -12.21 -6.92 7.23
CA ALA A 49 -11.89 -5.57 7.70
C ALA A 49 -13.12 -4.63 7.74
N LEU A 50 -14.05 -4.76 6.78
CA LEU A 50 -15.32 -4.03 6.77
C LEU A 50 -16.23 -4.45 7.95
N ARG A 51 -16.34 -5.76 8.18
CA ARG A 51 -17.11 -6.31 9.32
C ARG A 51 -16.59 -5.80 10.67
N HIS A 52 -15.27 -5.81 10.86
CA HIS A 52 -14.66 -5.29 12.09
C HIS A 52 -14.94 -3.80 12.33
N ARG A 53 -15.32 -3.06 11.29
CA ARG A 53 -15.72 -1.65 11.39
C ARG A 53 -17.22 -1.44 11.49
N GLY A 54 -17.98 -2.51 11.69
CA GLY A 54 -19.44 -2.44 11.81
C GLY A 54 -20.13 -2.08 10.49
N ILE A 55 -19.51 -2.42 9.33
CA ILE A 55 -20.16 -2.33 8.03
C ILE A 55 -20.71 -3.71 7.69
N GLY A 56 -22.02 -3.81 7.61
CA GLY A 56 -22.72 -5.05 7.27
C GLY A 56 -22.73 -5.32 5.76
N ILE A 57 -23.07 -6.55 5.38
CA ILE A 57 -23.32 -6.94 3.99
C ILE A 57 -24.76 -7.42 3.89
N VAL A 58 -25.49 -6.87 2.93
CA VAL A 58 -26.83 -7.34 2.55
C VAL A 58 -26.78 -7.74 1.08
N HIS A 59 -27.38 -8.86 0.74
CA HIS A 59 -27.34 -9.38 -0.62
C HIS A 59 -28.54 -8.91 -1.46
N GLU A 60 -29.70 -8.77 -0.81
CA GLU A 60 -30.93 -8.37 -1.44
C GLU A 60 -31.41 -7.00 -0.92
N ILE A 61 -32.13 -6.28 -1.77
CA ILE A 61 -32.63 -4.93 -1.44
C ILE A 61 -33.85 -4.94 -0.50
N ASP A 62 -34.47 -6.08 -0.33
CA ASP A 62 -35.60 -6.33 0.60
C ASP A 62 -35.15 -6.94 1.94
N ASP A 63 -33.85 -7.06 2.17
CA ASP A 63 -33.30 -7.52 3.44
C ASP A 63 -33.87 -6.70 4.60
N THR A 64 -34.46 -7.39 5.58
CA THR A 64 -35.16 -6.78 6.73
C THR A 64 -34.23 -5.98 7.65
N ARG A 65 -32.92 -6.12 7.49
CA ARG A 65 -31.92 -5.34 8.22
C ARG A 65 -31.80 -3.91 7.71
N LEU A 66 -32.17 -3.64 6.43
CA LEU A 66 -32.17 -2.31 5.82
C LEU A 66 -33.43 -1.55 6.24
N LYS A 67 -33.25 -0.45 6.97
CA LYS A 67 -34.34 0.40 7.46
C LYS A 67 -34.19 1.83 6.97
N GLU A 68 -35.27 2.59 7.06
CA GLU A 68 -35.24 4.03 6.81
C GLU A 68 -34.15 4.72 7.64
N GLY A 69 -33.37 5.60 7.03
CA GLY A 69 -32.24 6.31 7.61
C GLY A 69 -30.90 5.55 7.63
N ASP A 70 -30.89 4.24 7.30
CA ASP A 70 -29.67 3.48 7.11
C ASP A 70 -28.93 3.89 5.83
N ILE A 71 -27.66 3.57 5.73
CA ILE A 71 -26.84 3.84 4.54
C ILE A 71 -26.58 2.53 3.80
N ALA A 72 -26.91 2.49 2.50
CA ALA A 72 -26.56 1.40 1.58
C ALA A 72 -25.51 1.86 0.59
N ILE A 73 -24.36 1.17 0.56
CA ILE A 73 -23.25 1.46 -0.36
C ILE A 73 -23.32 0.48 -1.53
N VAL A 74 -23.46 1.03 -2.75
CA VAL A 74 -23.43 0.25 -3.98
C VAL A 74 -22.02 -0.26 -4.22
N ARG A 75 -21.87 -1.56 -4.47
CA ARG A 75 -20.58 -2.20 -4.77
C ARG A 75 -19.95 -1.73 -6.08
N ALA A 76 -18.68 -2.04 -6.30
CA ALA A 76 -17.93 -1.66 -7.50
C ALA A 76 -18.60 -2.09 -8.82
N HIS A 77 -19.36 -3.17 -8.82
CA HIS A 77 -20.08 -3.73 -9.99
C HIS A 77 -21.37 -2.99 -10.38
N GLY A 78 -21.80 -2.00 -9.56
CA GLY A 78 -23.04 -1.30 -9.77
C GLY A 78 -24.29 -2.08 -9.35
N ILE A 79 -25.45 -1.46 -9.53
CA ILE A 79 -26.79 -2.06 -9.42
C ILE A 79 -27.71 -1.56 -10.52
N SER A 80 -28.83 -2.22 -10.74
CA SER A 80 -29.83 -1.75 -11.69
C SER A 80 -30.49 -0.43 -11.22
N PRO A 81 -30.94 0.42 -12.15
CA PRO A 81 -31.65 1.66 -11.81
C PRO A 81 -32.90 1.43 -10.97
N GLU A 82 -33.60 0.33 -11.20
CA GLU A 82 -34.80 -0.06 -10.46
C GLU A 82 -34.47 -0.37 -9.00
N LYS A 83 -33.46 -1.24 -8.75
CA LYS A 83 -33.00 -1.56 -7.39
C LYS A 83 -32.59 -0.29 -6.62
N LYS A 84 -31.91 0.65 -7.31
CA LYS A 84 -31.52 1.93 -6.70
C LYS A 84 -32.72 2.76 -6.27
N LYS A 85 -33.73 2.86 -7.14
CA LYS A 85 -34.98 3.59 -6.86
C LYS A 85 -35.72 2.95 -5.69
N THR A 86 -35.90 1.63 -5.70
CA THR A 86 -36.57 0.90 -4.61
C THR A 86 -35.94 1.17 -3.23
N LEU A 87 -34.61 1.24 -3.14
CA LEU A 87 -33.93 1.59 -1.90
C LEU A 87 -34.19 3.04 -1.47
N GLN A 88 -34.20 3.97 -2.41
CA GLN A 88 -34.50 5.38 -2.15
C GLN A 88 -35.97 5.55 -1.67
N ASP A 89 -36.90 4.85 -2.31
CA ASP A 89 -38.33 4.86 -1.93
C ASP A 89 -38.57 4.27 -0.53
N LYS A 90 -37.66 3.37 -0.05
CA LYS A 90 -37.64 2.87 1.33
C LYS A 90 -37.01 3.84 2.35
N GLY A 91 -36.57 5.03 1.94
CA GLY A 91 -35.90 5.99 2.81
C GLY A 91 -34.45 5.61 3.18
N VAL A 92 -33.83 4.70 2.42
CA VAL A 92 -32.42 4.32 2.61
C VAL A 92 -31.54 5.32 1.85
N GLU A 93 -30.51 5.83 2.51
CA GLU A 93 -29.49 6.70 1.88
C GLU A 93 -28.57 5.85 1.00
N VAL A 94 -28.64 6.03 -0.34
CA VAL A 94 -27.85 5.23 -1.28
C VAL A 94 -26.60 5.97 -1.70
N ILE A 95 -25.42 5.44 -1.34
CA ILE A 95 -24.10 5.95 -1.73
C ILE A 95 -23.56 5.09 -2.88
N ASP A 96 -23.26 5.73 -4.01
CA ASP A 96 -22.81 5.02 -5.20
C ASP A 96 -21.28 4.91 -5.27
N ALA A 97 -20.76 3.72 -4.93
CA ALA A 97 -19.35 3.38 -5.07
C ALA A 97 -19.04 2.55 -6.34
N ALA A 98 -19.99 2.46 -7.28
CA ALA A 98 -19.77 1.76 -8.54
C ALA A 98 -18.58 2.33 -9.31
N CYS A 99 -17.85 1.44 -10.00
CA CYS A 99 -16.72 1.85 -10.84
C CYS A 99 -17.19 2.79 -11.96
N PRO A 100 -16.51 3.91 -12.22
CA PRO A 100 -16.86 4.82 -13.31
C PRO A 100 -16.93 4.13 -14.68
N MET A 101 -16.13 3.08 -14.92
CA MET A 101 -16.20 2.30 -16.15
C MET A 101 -17.50 1.52 -16.26
N VAL A 102 -17.98 0.91 -15.17
CA VAL A 102 -19.28 0.22 -15.12
C VAL A 102 -20.42 1.21 -15.36
N LEU A 103 -20.39 2.39 -14.73
CA LEU A 103 -21.38 3.44 -14.95
C LEU A 103 -21.38 3.94 -16.40
N LYS A 104 -20.20 4.04 -17.03
CA LYS A 104 -20.08 4.39 -18.46
C LYS A 104 -20.76 3.34 -19.35
N VAL A 105 -20.57 2.04 -19.06
CA VAL A 105 -21.25 0.97 -19.81
C VAL A 105 -22.77 1.09 -19.67
N GLN A 106 -23.30 1.31 -18.47
CA GLN A 106 -24.74 1.53 -18.26
C GLN A 106 -25.28 2.73 -19.05
N ALA A 107 -24.50 3.82 -19.12
CA ALA A 107 -24.89 4.99 -19.92
C ALA A 107 -24.91 4.69 -21.41
N ILE A 108 -23.95 3.90 -21.92
CA ILE A 108 -23.92 3.42 -23.32
C ILE A 108 -25.13 2.55 -23.58
N ILE A 109 -25.45 1.59 -22.70
CA ILE A 109 -26.62 0.73 -22.82
C ILE A 109 -27.90 1.56 -22.91
N LYS A 110 -28.12 2.49 -21.97
CA LYS A 110 -29.30 3.40 -21.98
C LYS A 110 -29.41 4.22 -23.25
N LYS A 111 -28.30 4.63 -23.85
CA LYS A 111 -28.30 5.34 -25.13
C LYS A 111 -28.67 4.37 -26.28
N ALA A 112 -28.11 3.18 -26.27
CA ALA A 112 -28.33 2.15 -27.28
C ALA A 112 -29.80 1.69 -27.33
N THR A 113 -30.47 1.52 -26.19
CA THR A 113 -31.87 1.09 -26.11
C THR A 113 -32.86 2.05 -26.82
N ARG A 114 -32.46 3.29 -27.04
CA ARG A 114 -33.30 4.26 -27.76
C ARG A 114 -33.34 4.00 -29.28
N ASN A 115 -32.24 3.49 -29.84
CA ASN A 115 -32.05 3.42 -31.29
C ASN A 115 -31.84 1.99 -31.81
N ALA A 116 -31.47 1.04 -30.97
CA ALA A 116 -31.28 -0.35 -31.35
C ALA A 116 -32.56 -1.17 -31.14
N ASP A 117 -32.75 -2.19 -31.97
CA ASP A 117 -33.81 -3.17 -31.81
C ASP A 117 -33.49 -4.09 -30.63
N LEU A 118 -32.21 -4.42 -30.49
CA LEU A 118 -31.71 -5.32 -29.48
C LEU A 118 -30.34 -4.81 -28.96
N VAL A 119 -30.06 -5.04 -27.67
CA VAL A 119 -28.79 -4.75 -27.02
C VAL A 119 -28.20 -6.06 -26.50
N VAL A 120 -27.15 -6.55 -27.15
CA VAL A 120 -26.39 -7.70 -26.68
C VAL A 120 -25.38 -7.27 -25.62
N ILE A 121 -25.45 -7.88 -24.45
CA ILE A 121 -24.55 -7.69 -23.33
C ILE A 121 -23.70 -8.95 -23.22
N VAL A 122 -22.42 -8.85 -23.57
CA VAL A 122 -21.50 -10.00 -23.49
C VAL A 122 -20.90 -10.06 -22.11
N GLY A 123 -21.07 -11.20 -21.40
CA GLY A 123 -20.56 -11.34 -20.03
C GLY A 123 -20.97 -12.63 -19.35
N ASP A 124 -20.41 -12.85 -18.16
CA ASP A 124 -20.66 -14.05 -17.34
C ASP A 124 -22.05 -13.94 -16.64
N ARG A 125 -22.97 -14.89 -16.87
CA ARG A 125 -24.37 -14.86 -16.42
C ARG A 125 -24.55 -14.56 -14.94
N ASN A 126 -23.75 -15.18 -14.10
CA ASN A 126 -23.86 -15.04 -12.65
C ASN A 126 -23.00 -13.89 -12.08
N HIS A 127 -22.49 -13.01 -12.95
CA HIS A 127 -21.69 -11.89 -12.49
C HIS A 127 -22.56 -10.70 -12.10
N PRO A 128 -22.31 -10.06 -10.96
CA PRO A 128 -23.13 -8.93 -10.48
C PRO A 128 -23.25 -7.74 -11.42
N GLU A 129 -22.26 -7.51 -12.27
CA GLU A 129 -22.27 -6.45 -13.27
C GLU A 129 -23.36 -6.70 -14.33
N MET A 130 -23.67 -7.97 -14.60
CA MET A 130 -24.71 -8.33 -15.57
C MET A 130 -26.10 -7.95 -15.10
N ASP A 131 -26.43 -8.14 -13.82
CA ASP A 131 -27.71 -7.64 -13.26
C ASP A 131 -27.87 -6.13 -13.48
N ALA A 132 -26.80 -5.39 -13.26
CA ALA A 132 -26.80 -3.95 -13.42
C ALA A 132 -26.97 -3.52 -14.90
N HIS A 133 -26.34 -4.24 -15.83
CA HIS A 133 -26.39 -3.96 -17.26
C HIS A 133 -27.73 -4.38 -17.89
N LEU A 134 -28.21 -5.58 -17.57
CA LEU A 134 -29.53 -6.05 -18.02
C LEU A 134 -30.63 -5.14 -17.49
N GLY A 135 -30.60 -4.74 -16.22
CA GLY A 135 -31.54 -3.79 -15.67
C GLY A 135 -31.47 -2.40 -16.33
N ALA A 136 -30.32 -1.99 -16.87
CA ALA A 136 -30.19 -0.75 -17.64
C ALA A 136 -30.72 -0.90 -19.09
N ALA A 137 -30.69 -2.10 -19.64
CA ALA A 137 -31.18 -2.42 -20.99
C ALA A 137 -32.69 -2.67 -21.04
N GLY A 138 -33.32 -3.10 -19.93
CA GLY A 138 -34.72 -3.50 -19.88
C GLY A 138 -35.03 -4.63 -20.86
N ASP A 139 -36.20 -4.58 -21.48
CA ASP A 139 -36.69 -5.64 -22.36
C ASP A 139 -35.89 -5.84 -23.67
N LYS A 140 -35.02 -4.88 -24.01
CA LYS A 140 -34.14 -4.98 -25.18
C LYS A 140 -32.80 -5.67 -24.88
N GLY A 141 -32.49 -5.99 -23.63
CA GLY A 141 -31.23 -6.59 -23.21
C GLY A 141 -31.19 -8.10 -23.35
N ILE A 142 -30.20 -8.64 -24.05
CA ILE A 142 -29.92 -10.08 -24.09
C ILE A 142 -28.48 -10.32 -23.66
N LEU A 143 -28.30 -11.28 -22.73
CA LEU A 143 -26.98 -11.76 -22.28
C LEU A 143 -26.44 -12.83 -23.21
N VAL A 144 -25.20 -12.69 -23.63
CA VAL A 144 -24.43 -13.64 -24.40
C VAL A 144 -23.11 -13.95 -23.68
N GLU A 145 -22.86 -15.24 -23.42
CA GLU A 145 -21.68 -15.68 -22.67
C GLU A 145 -20.53 -16.16 -23.56
N ASP A 146 -20.90 -16.69 -24.74
CA ASP A 146 -19.97 -17.35 -25.66
C ASP A 146 -20.44 -17.25 -27.13
N VAL A 147 -19.69 -17.86 -28.02
CA VAL A 147 -19.97 -17.90 -29.47
C VAL A 147 -21.28 -18.63 -29.76
N GLU A 148 -21.57 -19.73 -29.07
CA GLU A 148 -22.81 -20.50 -29.25
C GLU A 148 -24.05 -19.66 -28.86
N GLY A 149 -23.95 -18.87 -27.79
CA GLY A 149 -24.98 -17.92 -27.40
C GLY A 149 -25.19 -16.83 -28.44
N ALA A 150 -24.11 -16.36 -29.08
CA ALA A 150 -24.18 -15.37 -30.17
C ALA A 150 -24.88 -15.92 -31.42
N GLU A 151 -24.68 -17.19 -31.76
CA GLU A 151 -25.34 -17.87 -32.88
C GLU A 151 -26.86 -17.90 -32.73
N LYS A 152 -27.37 -17.96 -31.50
CA LYS A 152 -28.80 -18.00 -31.17
C LYS A 152 -29.51 -16.63 -31.28
N ILE A 153 -28.76 -15.53 -31.43
CA ILE A 153 -29.33 -14.19 -31.59
C ILE A 153 -30.06 -14.11 -32.91
N PRO A 154 -31.34 -13.64 -32.90
CA PRO A 154 -32.09 -13.44 -34.14
C PRO A 154 -31.49 -12.31 -34.98
N ARG A 155 -31.68 -12.35 -36.31
CA ARG A 155 -31.31 -11.24 -37.16
C ARG A 155 -32.26 -10.05 -36.92
N VAL A 156 -31.67 -8.87 -36.75
CA VAL A 156 -32.41 -7.62 -36.49
C VAL A 156 -31.87 -6.49 -37.37
N GLY A 157 -32.62 -5.39 -37.49
CA GLY A 157 -32.19 -4.23 -38.28
C GLY A 157 -30.98 -3.54 -37.63
N ARG A 158 -31.06 -3.27 -36.33
CA ARG A 158 -29.95 -2.62 -35.59
C ARG A 158 -29.66 -3.31 -34.28
N LEU A 159 -28.41 -3.77 -34.14
CA LEU A 159 -27.90 -4.46 -32.98
C LEU A 159 -26.80 -3.64 -32.28
N ALA A 160 -26.96 -3.36 -30.99
CA ALA A 160 -25.90 -2.77 -30.20
C ALA A 160 -25.21 -3.84 -29.36
N VAL A 161 -23.89 -3.77 -29.22
CA VAL A 161 -23.09 -4.74 -28.45
C VAL A 161 -22.21 -4.02 -27.44
N VAL A 162 -22.27 -4.47 -26.21
CA VAL A 162 -21.39 -4.06 -25.10
C VAL A 162 -20.83 -5.31 -24.40
N ALA A 163 -19.74 -5.18 -23.69
CA ALA A 163 -19.16 -6.26 -22.88
C ALA A 163 -19.08 -5.89 -21.41
N GLN A 164 -19.09 -6.91 -20.54
CA GLN A 164 -18.65 -6.85 -19.15
C GLN A 164 -17.24 -6.29 -19.08
N THR A 165 -16.98 -5.40 -18.13
CA THR A 165 -15.68 -4.71 -18.02
C THR A 165 -14.49 -5.66 -17.79
N THR A 166 -14.74 -6.87 -17.29
CA THR A 166 -13.73 -7.90 -16.99
C THR A 166 -13.73 -9.10 -17.95
N PHE A 167 -14.44 -9.00 -19.08
CA PHE A 167 -14.57 -10.12 -20.03
C PHE A 167 -13.26 -10.43 -20.79
N ASP A 168 -13.19 -11.61 -21.40
CA ASP A 168 -12.05 -12.01 -22.24
C ASP A 168 -12.08 -11.29 -23.59
N VAL A 169 -11.00 -10.59 -23.91
CA VAL A 169 -10.87 -9.81 -25.14
C VAL A 169 -10.94 -10.69 -26.40
N ALA A 170 -10.36 -11.90 -26.35
CA ALA A 170 -10.34 -12.81 -27.50
C ALA A 170 -11.74 -13.37 -27.76
N ILE A 171 -12.42 -13.87 -26.71
CA ILE A 171 -13.79 -14.41 -26.82
C ILE A 171 -14.76 -13.30 -27.29
N TYR A 172 -14.60 -12.06 -26.78
CA TYR A 172 -15.41 -10.93 -27.22
C TYR A 172 -15.28 -10.65 -28.71
N LYS A 173 -14.06 -10.73 -29.26
CA LYS A 173 -13.83 -10.57 -30.70
C LYS A 173 -14.49 -11.67 -31.53
N ASP A 174 -14.44 -12.91 -31.05
CA ASP A 174 -15.07 -14.05 -31.73
C ASP A 174 -16.60 -13.89 -31.76
N ILE A 175 -17.19 -13.49 -30.62
CA ILE A 175 -18.63 -13.16 -30.52
C ILE A 175 -19.03 -12.06 -31.48
N ILE A 176 -18.25 -10.96 -31.57
CA ILE A 176 -18.51 -9.88 -32.52
C ILE A 176 -18.45 -10.40 -33.97
N GLY A 177 -17.52 -11.32 -34.27
CA GLY A 177 -17.43 -11.96 -35.57
C GLY A 177 -18.76 -12.61 -36.00
N VAL A 178 -19.39 -13.37 -35.10
CA VAL A 178 -20.70 -14.00 -35.35
C VAL A 178 -21.84 -12.98 -35.44
N LEU A 179 -21.86 -11.98 -34.57
CA LEU A 179 -22.92 -11.00 -34.52
C LEU A 179 -22.98 -10.05 -35.74
N ARG A 180 -21.91 -9.97 -36.53
CA ARG A 180 -21.88 -9.18 -37.77
C ARG A 180 -22.92 -9.65 -38.78
N ASP A 181 -23.16 -10.95 -38.84
CA ASP A 181 -24.15 -11.54 -39.78
C ASP A 181 -25.58 -11.50 -39.22
N LYS A 182 -25.76 -11.01 -37.99
CA LYS A 182 -27.02 -10.95 -37.25
C LYS A 182 -27.70 -9.58 -37.29
N ALA A 183 -27.12 -8.59 -37.95
CA ALA A 183 -27.73 -7.25 -38.03
C ALA A 183 -27.38 -6.55 -39.33
N ASP A 184 -28.28 -5.66 -39.78
CA ASP A 184 -27.99 -4.78 -40.91
C ASP A 184 -27.06 -3.63 -40.48
N VAL A 185 -27.20 -3.18 -39.23
CA VAL A 185 -26.31 -2.20 -38.56
C VAL A 185 -25.85 -2.77 -37.23
N LEU A 186 -24.53 -2.95 -37.06
CA LEU A 186 -23.92 -3.41 -35.83
C LEU A 186 -23.15 -2.28 -35.16
N ASP A 187 -23.65 -1.82 -33.99
CA ASP A 187 -23.02 -0.79 -33.16
C ASP A 187 -22.19 -1.47 -32.03
N VAL A 188 -20.91 -1.64 -32.26
CA VAL A 188 -20.01 -2.25 -31.26
C VAL A 188 -19.37 -1.18 -30.39
N SER A 189 -19.51 -1.30 -29.07
CA SER A 189 -18.83 -0.46 -28.09
C SER A 189 -17.73 -1.25 -27.38
N ASP A 190 -16.50 -0.76 -27.43
CA ASP A 190 -15.38 -1.34 -26.68
C ASP A 190 -15.49 -0.90 -25.20
N THR A 191 -16.06 -1.79 -24.38
CA THR A 191 -16.37 -1.54 -22.98
C THR A 191 -15.55 -2.37 -22.02
N ILE A 192 -14.69 -3.27 -22.51
CA ILE A 192 -13.74 -3.99 -21.69
C ILE A 192 -12.74 -2.98 -21.08
N CYS A 193 -12.60 -3.01 -19.77
CA CYS A 193 -11.76 -2.04 -19.07
C CYS A 193 -10.29 -2.18 -19.48
N ARG A 194 -9.60 -1.06 -19.74
CA ARG A 194 -8.17 -1.08 -20.09
C ARG A 194 -7.33 -1.83 -19.05
N SER A 195 -7.62 -1.66 -17.77
CA SER A 195 -6.97 -2.42 -16.70
C SER A 195 -7.12 -3.95 -16.85
N THR A 196 -8.23 -4.42 -17.44
CA THR A 196 -8.45 -5.83 -17.77
C THR A 196 -7.63 -6.24 -18.98
N VAL A 197 -7.66 -5.43 -20.04
CA VAL A 197 -6.88 -5.67 -21.27
C VAL A 197 -5.39 -5.77 -20.97
N ASP A 198 -4.86 -4.81 -20.20
CA ASP A 198 -3.43 -4.76 -19.86
C ASP A 198 -3.01 -6.00 -19.07
N ARG A 199 -3.81 -6.45 -18.07
CA ARG A 199 -3.55 -7.68 -17.31
C ARG A 199 -3.59 -8.93 -18.18
N GLN A 200 -4.59 -9.06 -19.06
CA GLN A 200 -4.71 -10.21 -19.95
C GLN A 200 -3.53 -10.29 -20.92
N ASN A 201 -3.10 -9.16 -21.48
CA ASN A 201 -1.93 -9.11 -22.36
C ASN A 201 -0.65 -9.48 -21.61
N GLU A 202 -0.47 -8.94 -20.41
CA GLU A 202 0.70 -9.24 -19.57
C GLU A 202 0.80 -10.72 -19.23
N VAL A 203 -0.32 -11.42 -18.95
CA VAL A 203 -0.31 -12.87 -18.74
C VAL A 203 0.20 -13.60 -19.98
N ARG A 204 -0.25 -13.22 -21.19
CA ARG A 204 0.22 -13.82 -22.45
C ARG A 204 1.71 -13.56 -22.69
N ASP A 205 2.18 -12.34 -22.39
CA ASP A 205 3.59 -12.00 -22.53
C ASP A 205 4.48 -12.76 -21.54
N LEU A 206 4.07 -12.85 -20.27
CA LEU A 206 4.79 -13.61 -19.25
C LEU A 206 4.79 -15.12 -19.56
N ALA A 207 3.75 -15.65 -20.21
CA ALA A 207 3.68 -17.04 -20.57
C ALA A 207 4.78 -17.48 -21.56
N ARG A 208 5.43 -16.54 -22.28
CA ARG A 208 6.54 -16.88 -23.20
C ARG A 208 7.77 -17.39 -22.45
N ASP A 209 8.03 -16.83 -21.27
CA ASP A 209 9.29 -17.03 -20.53
C ASP A 209 9.12 -17.72 -19.16
N HIS A 210 7.89 -17.98 -18.71
CA HIS A 210 7.61 -18.55 -17.39
C HIS A 210 6.90 -19.91 -17.50
N ASP A 211 7.26 -20.81 -16.59
CA ASP A 211 6.76 -22.20 -16.60
C ASP A 211 5.54 -22.36 -15.67
N THR A 212 5.50 -21.58 -14.60
CA THR A 212 4.51 -21.65 -13.53
C THR A 212 3.90 -20.29 -13.27
N PHE A 213 2.57 -20.24 -13.16
CA PHE A 213 1.82 -19.04 -12.79
C PHE A 213 1.21 -19.21 -11.41
N ILE A 214 1.48 -18.26 -10.52
CA ILE A 214 0.77 -18.12 -9.26
C ILE A 214 -0.22 -16.98 -9.41
N VAL A 215 -1.51 -17.33 -9.35
CA VAL A 215 -2.62 -16.40 -9.51
C VAL A 215 -3.21 -16.13 -8.15
N ILE A 216 -2.98 -14.90 -7.64
CA ILE A 216 -3.41 -14.49 -6.31
C ILE A 216 -4.73 -13.72 -6.42
N GLY A 217 -5.73 -14.10 -5.63
CA GLY A 217 -7.00 -13.38 -5.53
C GLY A 217 -8.20 -14.24 -5.21
N GLY A 218 -9.31 -13.59 -4.91
CA GLY A 218 -10.55 -14.26 -4.48
C GLY A 218 -11.08 -15.25 -5.52
N ARG A 219 -11.50 -16.44 -5.06
CA ARG A 219 -12.05 -17.50 -5.91
C ARG A 219 -13.28 -17.06 -6.68
N GLU A 220 -14.06 -16.16 -6.12
CA GLU A 220 -15.27 -15.61 -6.72
C GLU A 220 -15.00 -14.45 -7.70
N SER A 221 -13.76 -13.95 -7.79
CA SER A 221 -13.41 -12.84 -8.67
C SER A 221 -13.34 -13.31 -10.13
N ALA A 222 -14.24 -12.79 -10.98
CA ALA A 222 -14.25 -13.10 -12.42
C ALA A 222 -12.91 -12.74 -13.08
N ASN A 223 -12.33 -11.58 -12.75
CA ASN A 223 -11.03 -11.19 -13.29
C ASN A 223 -9.91 -12.16 -12.89
N THR A 224 -9.88 -12.64 -11.63
CA THR A 224 -8.89 -13.62 -11.16
C THR A 224 -9.06 -14.96 -11.88
N LYS A 225 -10.30 -15.43 -12.02
CA LYS A 225 -10.62 -16.66 -12.78
C LYS A 225 -10.12 -16.54 -14.22
N ARG A 226 -10.41 -15.43 -14.88
CA ARG A 226 -10.04 -15.18 -16.27
C ARG A 226 -8.52 -15.18 -16.50
N LEU A 227 -7.76 -14.53 -15.61
CA LEU A 227 -6.30 -14.55 -15.71
C LEU A 227 -5.73 -15.97 -15.57
N ALA A 228 -6.30 -16.79 -14.67
CA ALA A 228 -5.91 -18.19 -14.52
C ALA A 228 -6.25 -19.03 -15.76
N GLU A 229 -7.41 -18.82 -16.38
CA GLU A 229 -7.84 -19.48 -17.61
C GLU A 229 -6.93 -19.14 -18.78
N ILE A 230 -6.54 -17.87 -18.93
CA ILE A 230 -5.61 -17.42 -19.97
C ILE A 230 -4.24 -18.11 -19.78
N ALA A 231 -3.69 -18.11 -18.56
CA ALA A 231 -2.43 -18.78 -18.27
C ALA A 231 -2.50 -20.30 -18.56
N ALA A 232 -3.63 -20.95 -18.24
CA ALA A 232 -3.84 -22.36 -18.52
C ALA A 232 -3.94 -22.66 -20.03
N LYS A 233 -4.59 -21.79 -20.82
CA LYS A 233 -4.64 -21.90 -22.29
C LYS A 233 -3.25 -21.86 -22.92
N GLU A 234 -2.31 -21.11 -22.32
CA GLU A 234 -0.90 -21.06 -22.73
C GLU A 234 -0.10 -22.29 -22.25
N LYS A 235 -0.78 -23.36 -21.80
CA LYS A 235 -0.20 -24.63 -21.34
C LYS A 235 0.83 -24.48 -20.21
N ARG A 236 0.61 -23.52 -19.30
CA ARG A 236 1.46 -23.29 -18.12
C ARG A 236 0.86 -23.94 -16.88
N GLN A 237 1.70 -24.30 -15.92
CA GLN A 237 1.23 -24.73 -14.62
C GLN A 237 0.58 -23.52 -13.93
N VAL A 238 -0.66 -23.67 -13.44
CA VAL A 238 -1.41 -22.61 -12.79
C VAL A 238 -1.77 -22.99 -11.37
N ILE A 239 -1.31 -22.22 -10.40
CA ILE A 239 -1.59 -22.37 -8.98
C ILE A 239 -2.42 -21.14 -8.55
N LYS A 240 -3.66 -21.38 -8.10
CA LYS A 240 -4.56 -20.31 -7.61
C LYS A 240 -4.57 -20.29 -6.09
N VAL A 241 -4.32 -19.12 -5.50
CA VAL A 241 -4.31 -18.94 -4.04
C VAL A 241 -5.03 -17.65 -3.63
N GLU A 242 -5.70 -17.67 -2.50
CA GLU A 242 -6.30 -16.50 -1.86
C GLU A 242 -5.45 -15.99 -0.70
N THR A 243 -4.69 -16.90 -0.07
CA THR A 243 -3.86 -16.60 1.09
C THR A 243 -2.47 -17.24 0.95
N PRO A 244 -1.45 -16.72 1.66
CA PRO A 244 -0.09 -17.27 1.62
C PRO A 244 0.01 -18.73 2.08
N GLU A 245 -0.84 -19.14 3.04
CA GLU A 245 -0.81 -20.48 3.64
C GLU A 245 -1.10 -21.57 2.60
N GLN A 246 -1.96 -21.26 1.62
CA GLN A 246 -2.32 -22.19 0.55
C GLN A 246 -1.14 -22.55 -0.38
N LEU A 247 -0.07 -21.74 -0.38
CA LEU A 247 1.13 -22.02 -1.17
C LEU A 247 1.88 -23.25 -0.65
N GLY A 248 1.76 -23.58 0.63
CA GLY A 248 2.37 -24.77 1.23
C GLY A 248 1.85 -26.10 0.68
N ASP A 249 0.66 -26.09 0.08
CA ASP A 249 0.02 -27.28 -0.50
C ASP A 249 0.60 -27.66 -1.86
N PHE A 250 1.45 -26.82 -2.46
CA PHE A 250 1.97 -27.00 -3.81
C PHE A 250 3.48 -27.21 -3.83
N ASN A 251 3.89 -28.21 -4.59
CA ASN A 251 5.31 -28.48 -4.85
C ASN A 251 5.75 -27.69 -6.10
N ILE A 252 6.45 -26.57 -5.90
CA ILE A 252 6.98 -25.76 -6.99
C ILE A 252 8.47 -26.11 -7.15
N PRO A 253 8.94 -26.47 -8.36
CA PRO A 253 10.34 -26.80 -8.59
C PRO A 253 11.29 -25.65 -8.25
N ARG A 254 12.47 -25.96 -7.70
CA ARG A 254 13.45 -24.94 -7.29
C ARG A 254 14.03 -24.14 -8.45
N ASP A 255 14.04 -24.68 -9.64
CA ASP A 255 14.52 -24.07 -10.88
C ASP A 255 13.41 -23.40 -11.70
N ALA A 256 12.15 -23.52 -11.25
CA ALA A 256 11.01 -22.95 -11.96
C ALA A 256 11.14 -21.43 -12.17
N ARG A 257 10.70 -20.98 -13.34
CA ARG A 257 10.46 -19.56 -13.65
C ARG A 257 9.02 -19.25 -13.34
N VAL A 258 8.80 -18.58 -12.20
CA VAL A 258 7.48 -18.33 -11.63
C VAL A 258 7.02 -16.91 -11.98
N ALA A 259 5.87 -16.78 -12.62
CA ALA A 259 5.15 -15.52 -12.78
C ALA A 259 4.09 -15.40 -11.68
N VAL A 260 4.14 -14.33 -10.90
CA VAL A 260 3.13 -13.97 -9.90
C VAL A 260 2.21 -12.93 -10.51
N ILE A 261 0.93 -13.27 -10.68
CA ILE A 261 -0.13 -12.39 -11.18
C ILE A 261 -1.23 -12.27 -10.13
N ALA A 262 -1.96 -11.17 -10.16
CA ALA A 262 -3.05 -10.96 -9.20
C ALA A 262 -4.27 -10.31 -9.83
N GLY A 263 -5.44 -10.66 -9.29
CA GLY A 263 -6.71 -10.05 -9.68
C GLY A 263 -6.80 -8.57 -9.30
N ALA A 264 -7.66 -7.82 -10.00
CA ALA A 264 -7.91 -6.40 -9.77
C ALA A 264 -8.51 -6.08 -8.38
N SER A 265 -8.96 -7.09 -7.65
CA SER A 265 -9.50 -7.02 -6.29
C SER A 265 -8.54 -7.55 -5.22
N THR A 266 -7.27 -7.80 -5.56
CA THR A 266 -6.26 -8.34 -4.65
C THR A 266 -5.42 -7.22 -4.05
N PRO A 267 -5.38 -7.06 -2.72
CA PRO A 267 -4.55 -6.04 -2.08
C PRO A 267 -3.05 -6.31 -2.25
N HIS A 268 -2.25 -5.25 -2.35
CA HIS A 268 -0.78 -5.37 -2.48
C HIS A 268 -0.14 -6.15 -1.34
N TRP A 269 -0.57 -5.96 -0.07
CA TRP A 269 0.03 -6.71 1.05
C TRP A 269 -0.21 -8.22 0.98
N VAL A 270 -1.33 -8.68 0.41
CA VAL A 270 -1.58 -10.13 0.21
C VAL A 270 -0.61 -10.68 -0.84
N ILE A 271 -0.34 -9.91 -1.90
CA ILE A 271 0.64 -10.28 -2.92
C ILE A 271 2.03 -10.39 -2.29
N GLU A 272 2.43 -9.40 -1.49
CA GLU A 272 3.71 -9.39 -0.78
C GLU A 272 3.85 -10.58 0.20
N GLU A 273 2.80 -10.88 0.96
CA GLU A 273 2.77 -12.02 1.88
C GLU A 273 2.94 -13.35 1.12
N CYS A 274 2.27 -13.52 -0.02
CA CYS A 274 2.43 -14.69 -0.89
C CYS A 274 3.85 -14.80 -1.47
N ILE A 275 4.44 -13.69 -1.92
CA ILE A 275 5.82 -13.66 -2.43
C ILE A 275 6.81 -14.05 -1.33
N ASN A 276 6.62 -13.54 -0.12
CA ASN A 276 7.45 -13.87 1.02
C ASN A 276 7.33 -15.34 1.42
N ALA A 277 6.12 -15.91 1.40
CA ALA A 277 5.90 -17.33 1.63
C ALA A 277 6.63 -18.19 0.58
N LEU A 278 6.56 -17.81 -0.71
CA LEU A 278 7.27 -18.48 -1.80
C LEU A 278 8.79 -18.46 -1.60
N LYS A 279 9.34 -17.29 -1.26
CA LYS A 279 10.77 -17.15 -0.99
C LYS A 279 11.20 -17.99 0.21
N THR A 280 10.42 -17.98 1.29
CA THR A 280 10.73 -18.71 2.53
C THR A 280 10.65 -20.23 2.33
N ALA A 281 9.67 -20.74 1.60
CA ALA A 281 9.53 -22.15 1.33
C ALA A 281 10.69 -22.73 0.49
N HIS A 282 11.38 -21.91 -0.31
CA HIS A 282 12.42 -22.34 -1.24
C HIS A 282 13.84 -21.92 -0.84
N THR A 283 13.99 -21.06 0.15
CA THR A 283 15.28 -20.78 0.79
C THR A 283 15.40 -21.64 2.06
N HIS A 284 16.41 -22.50 2.13
CA HIS A 284 16.89 -22.92 3.46
C HIS A 284 17.06 -21.63 4.25
N MET A 285 16.60 -21.61 5.52
CA MET A 285 16.83 -20.48 6.44
C MET A 285 18.34 -20.21 6.51
N GLY A 286 18.87 -19.57 5.48
CA GLY A 286 20.24 -19.11 5.45
C GLY A 286 20.38 -17.99 6.49
N ILE A 287 21.56 -17.90 7.10
CA ILE A 287 21.97 -16.81 7.98
C ILE A 287 21.58 -15.44 7.40
N GLU A 288 21.60 -15.31 6.06
CA GLU A 288 21.23 -14.10 5.33
C GLU A 288 19.77 -13.64 5.58
N ASN A 289 18.79 -14.55 5.49
CA ASN A 289 17.38 -14.21 5.75
C ASN A 289 17.11 -13.94 7.26
N ALA A 290 17.83 -14.61 8.15
CA ALA A 290 17.76 -14.34 9.58
C ALA A 290 18.34 -12.95 9.90
N VAL A 291 19.46 -12.57 9.28
CA VAL A 291 20.09 -11.25 9.42
C VAL A 291 19.18 -10.15 8.84
N LEU A 292 18.65 -10.33 7.61
CA LEU A 292 17.73 -9.37 7.00
C LEU A 292 16.45 -9.20 7.84
N GLY A 293 15.91 -10.30 8.35
CA GLY A 293 14.76 -10.25 9.26
C GLY A 293 15.09 -9.48 10.54
N PHE A 294 16.23 -9.77 11.16
CA PHE A 294 16.68 -9.07 12.35
C PHE A 294 16.85 -7.56 12.10
N LEU A 295 17.50 -7.17 11.00
CA LEU A 295 17.69 -5.75 10.64
C LEU A 295 16.38 -5.01 10.37
N ALA A 296 15.40 -5.67 9.71
CA ALA A 296 14.12 -5.07 9.40
C ALA A 296 13.17 -4.97 10.61
N ASP A 297 13.22 -5.99 11.48
CA ASP A 297 12.26 -6.15 12.59
C ASP A 297 12.75 -5.49 13.89
N THR A 298 14.03 -5.05 13.95
CA THR A 298 14.60 -4.40 15.13
C THR A 298 14.84 -2.90 14.90
N PRO A 299 14.88 -2.08 15.96
CA PRO A 299 15.19 -0.66 15.87
C PRO A 299 16.69 -0.36 15.68
N LEU A 300 17.48 -1.34 15.26
CA LEU A 300 18.93 -1.21 15.14
C LEU A 300 19.34 -0.09 14.16
N LEU A 301 18.76 -0.09 12.95
CA LEU A 301 19.10 0.90 11.92
C LEU A 301 18.74 2.34 12.31
N PRO A 302 17.52 2.64 12.82
CA PRO A 302 17.20 3.97 13.35
C PRO A 302 18.13 4.38 14.50
N SER A 303 18.54 3.44 15.37
CA SER A 303 19.43 3.73 16.51
C SER A 303 20.83 4.09 16.06
N LEU A 304 21.38 3.39 15.06
CA LEU A 304 22.65 3.73 14.43
C LEU A 304 22.57 5.12 13.75
N GLY A 305 21.44 5.43 13.10
CA GLY A 305 21.19 6.75 12.53
C GLY A 305 21.20 7.86 13.58
N GLY A 306 20.52 7.66 14.69
CA GLY A 306 20.53 8.60 15.83
C GLY A 306 21.92 8.86 16.36
N MET A 307 22.72 7.80 16.52
CA MET A 307 24.12 7.90 16.92
C MET A 307 24.94 8.70 15.88
N GLY A 308 24.72 8.47 14.58
CA GLY A 308 25.39 9.22 13.50
C GLY A 308 25.08 10.71 13.51
N ILE A 309 23.82 11.09 13.75
CA ILE A 309 23.43 12.50 13.90
C ILE A 309 24.06 13.11 15.16
N ALA A 310 24.12 12.36 16.28
CA ALA A 310 24.79 12.82 17.48
C ALA A 310 26.28 13.08 17.24
N MET A 311 26.97 12.18 16.51
CA MET A 311 28.36 12.39 16.09
C MET A 311 28.51 13.65 15.25
N ALA A 312 27.64 13.85 14.25
CA ALA A 312 27.66 15.06 13.42
C ALA A 312 27.43 16.32 14.26
N ALA A 313 26.52 16.29 15.22
CA ALA A 313 26.26 17.41 16.13
C ALA A 313 27.50 17.79 16.95
N LEU A 314 28.19 16.81 17.53
CA LEU A 314 29.44 17.03 18.27
C LEU A 314 30.52 17.65 17.38
N VAL A 315 30.70 17.13 16.15
CA VAL A 315 31.68 17.66 15.17
C VAL A 315 31.31 19.10 14.76
N PHE A 316 30.04 19.39 14.51
CA PHE A 316 29.60 20.75 14.14
C PHE A 316 29.83 21.77 15.26
N CYS A 317 29.92 21.32 16.48
CA CYS A 317 30.30 22.14 17.64
C CYS A 317 31.80 22.17 17.93
N GLY A 318 32.63 21.49 17.13
CA GLY A 318 34.05 21.39 17.37
C GLY A 318 34.44 20.56 18.59
N LEU A 319 33.56 19.65 19.02
CA LEU A 319 33.73 18.82 20.20
C LEU A 319 34.31 17.46 19.87
N GLY A 320 35.07 16.88 20.79
CA GLY A 320 35.63 15.55 20.67
C GLY A 320 34.55 14.46 20.78
N PHE A 321 34.89 13.23 20.33
CA PHE A 321 34.04 12.07 20.49
C PHE A 321 34.00 11.60 21.93
N SER A 322 32.77 11.38 22.47
CA SER A 322 32.54 10.68 23.74
C SER A 322 31.74 9.42 23.47
N TRP A 323 32.32 8.26 23.77
CA TRP A 323 31.63 6.98 23.59
C TRP A 323 30.42 6.85 24.52
N GLU A 324 30.46 7.43 25.71
CA GLU A 324 29.36 7.42 26.68
C GLU A 324 28.14 8.14 26.08
N VAL A 325 28.37 9.30 25.45
CA VAL A 325 27.29 10.08 24.77
C VAL A 325 26.70 9.29 23.61
N LEU A 326 27.55 8.71 22.76
CA LEU A 326 27.09 7.97 21.58
C LEU A 326 26.33 6.70 21.96
N LEU A 327 26.81 5.95 22.96
CA LEU A 327 26.11 4.77 23.46
C LEU A 327 24.80 5.13 24.14
N THR A 328 24.76 6.23 24.91
CA THR A 328 23.52 6.74 25.49
C THR A 328 22.48 7.02 24.41
N VAL A 329 22.86 7.74 23.34
CA VAL A 329 21.97 8.05 22.20
C VAL A 329 21.53 6.76 21.50
N PHE A 330 22.45 5.81 21.28
CA PHE A 330 22.13 4.54 20.64
C PHE A 330 21.08 3.74 21.42
N PHE A 331 21.31 3.49 22.72
CA PHE A 331 20.39 2.70 23.52
C PHE A 331 19.06 3.41 23.76
N LEU A 332 19.06 4.74 23.89
CA LEU A 332 17.85 5.52 24.04
C LEU A 332 17.03 5.53 22.75
N ALA A 333 17.68 5.72 21.60
CA ALA A 333 17.02 5.61 20.30
C ALA A 333 16.46 4.20 20.07
N PHE A 334 17.21 3.16 20.46
CA PHE A 334 16.77 1.77 20.38
C PHE A 334 15.51 1.54 21.23
N ALA A 335 15.47 2.06 22.44
CA ALA A 335 14.29 1.97 23.32
C ALA A 335 13.08 2.74 22.76
N CYS A 336 13.28 3.92 22.17
CA CYS A 336 12.18 4.80 21.74
C CYS A 336 11.63 4.50 20.35
N THR A 337 12.42 3.90 19.45
CA THR A 337 12.01 3.62 18.07
C THR A 337 11.53 2.18 17.84
N GLY A 338 11.70 1.30 18.82
CA GLY A 338 11.31 -0.11 18.73
C GLY A 338 9.80 -0.34 18.65
N PRO A 339 9.36 -1.45 18.03
CA PRO A 339 7.96 -1.83 18.00
C PRO A 339 7.55 -2.40 19.37
N HIS A 340 6.85 -1.61 20.19
CA HIS A 340 6.37 -2.04 21.53
C HIS A 340 5.06 -2.83 21.49
N ARG A 341 4.60 -3.24 20.29
CA ARG A 341 3.29 -3.90 20.11
C ARG A 341 3.21 -5.34 20.66
N LYS A 342 4.37 -5.98 20.91
CA LYS A 342 4.41 -7.35 21.45
C LYS A 342 4.93 -7.32 22.89
N ALA A 343 4.18 -7.88 23.82
CA ALA A 343 4.61 -8.01 25.22
C ALA A 343 5.99 -8.67 25.37
N SER A 344 6.39 -9.54 24.43
CA SER A 344 7.71 -10.18 24.39
C SER A 344 8.88 -9.21 24.18
N GLN A 345 8.66 -7.97 23.77
CA GLN A 345 9.69 -6.96 23.51
C GLN A 345 9.93 -6.02 24.71
N TRP A 346 9.03 -6.00 25.69
CA TRP A 346 9.13 -5.16 26.89
C TRP A 346 10.42 -5.38 27.70
N PRO A 347 10.92 -6.64 27.88
CA PRO A 347 12.18 -6.85 28.59
C PRO A 347 13.38 -6.17 27.90
N LEU A 348 13.45 -6.24 26.57
CA LEU A 348 14.52 -5.62 25.79
C LEU A 348 14.47 -4.08 25.90
N TRP A 349 13.27 -3.51 25.80
CA TRP A 349 13.03 -2.08 26.02
C TRP A 349 13.52 -1.64 27.41
N ALA A 350 13.15 -2.36 28.47
CA ALA A 350 13.55 -2.04 29.83
C ALA A 350 15.08 -2.07 30.02
N VAL A 351 15.72 -3.09 29.44
CA VAL A 351 17.19 -3.22 29.49
C VAL A 351 17.87 -2.05 28.76
N CYS A 352 17.45 -1.72 27.53
CA CYS A 352 18.02 -0.62 26.77
C CYS A 352 17.81 0.74 27.46
N THR A 353 16.62 0.96 28.02
CA THR A 353 16.32 2.17 28.81
C THR A 353 17.20 2.24 30.05
N GLY A 354 17.37 1.13 30.74
CA GLY A 354 18.24 1.06 31.93
C GLY A 354 19.71 1.34 31.61
N ILE A 355 20.23 0.80 30.51
CA ILE A 355 21.60 1.08 30.04
C ILE A 355 21.77 2.56 29.70
N ALA A 356 20.86 3.13 28.89
CA ALA A 356 20.89 4.54 28.50
C ALA A 356 20.85 5.46 29.73
N THR A 357 19.98 5.17 30.69
CA THR A 357 19.83 5.93 31.92
C THR A 357 21.13 5.87 32.76
N SER A 358 21.71 4.66 32.91
CA SER A 358 22.94 4.47 33.68
C SER A 358 24.11 5.22 33.05
N LEU A 359 24.27 5.14 31.72
CA LEU A 359 25.33 5.88 31.01
C LEU A 359 25.15 7.39 31.15
N CYS A 360 23.90 7.89 31.04
CA CYS A 360 23.61 9.30 31.19
C CYS A 360 23.86 9.83 32.63
N LEU A 361 23.47 9.04 33.62
CA LEU A 361 23.73 9.37 35.03
C LEU A 361 25.24 9.46 35.34
N LEU A 362 26.03 8.54 34.78
CA LEU A 362 27.48 8.50 34.97
C LEU A 362 28.20 9.67 34.27
N SER A 363 27.70 10.09 33.08
CA SER A 363 28.36 11.11 32.26
C SER A 363 27.89 12.54 32.53
N SER A 364 26.64 12.75 32.94
CA SER A 364 25.99 14.08 32.94
C SER A 364 25.17 14.38 34.21
N GLY A 365 25.04 13.41 35.12
CA GLY A 365 24.36 13.60 36.39
C GLY A 365 22.86 13.28 36.40
N LEU A 366 22.21 13.59 37.54
CA LEU A 366 20.86 13.12 37.87
C LEU A 366 19.77 13.70 36.96
N ILE A 367 19.83 15.00 36.64
CA ILE A 367 18.75 15.69 35.89
C ILE A 367 18.64 15.16 34.45
N PRO A 368 19.73 15.09 33.65
CA PRO A 368 19.67 14.46 32.32
C PRO A 368 19.25 13.00 32.35
N GLY A 369 19.69 12.22 33.35
CA GLY A 369 19.28 10.83 33.54
C GLY A 369 17.77 10.68 33.75
N LEU A 370 17.15 11.53 34.56
CA LEU A 370 15.71 11.53 34.78
C LEU A 370 14.93 11.94 33.52
N LEU A 371 15.46 12.89 32.73
CA LEU A 371 14.87 13.27 31.44
C LEU A 371 14.87 12.08 30.45
N VAL A 372 15.96 11.32 30.40
CA VAL A 372 16.04 10.10 29.55
C VAL A 372 14.94 9.09 29.93
N VAL A 373 14.76 8.84 31.23
CA VAL A 373 13.69 7.95 31.72
C VAL A 373 12.31 8.49 31.34
N GLY A 374 12.06 9.78 31.58
CA GLY A 374 10.78 10.42 31.24
C GLY A 374 10.43 10.31 29.76
N ILE A 375 11.40 10.54 28.88
CA ILE A 375 11.24 10.41 27.43
C ILE A 375 10.95 8.97 27.04
N ALA A 376 11.71 8.00 27.55
CA ALA A 376 11.53 6.59 27.22
C ALA A 376 10.17 6.06 27.69
N MET A 377 9.66 6.54 28.83
CA MET A 377 8.36 6.14 29.38
C MET A 377 7.16 6.69 28.62
N LEU A 378 7.30 7.81 27.91
CA LEU A 378 6.20 8.38 27.12
C LEU A 378 5.76 7.49 25.96
N ARG A 379 6.67 6.75 25.33
CA ARG A 379 6.35 5.90 24.18
C ARG A 379 5.35 4.80 24.50
N PRO A 380 5.55 3.94 25.54
CA PRO A 380 4.56 2.95 25.91
C PRO A 380 3.18 3.52 26.22
N ILE A 381 3.13 4.71 26.87
CA ILE A 381 1.87 5.38 27.20
C ILE A 381 1.08 5.74 25.92
N LEU A 382 1.76 6.25 24.91
CA LEU A 382 1.13 6.59 23.63
C LEU A 382 0.68 5.35 22.85
N ASP A 383 1.38 4.22 22.98
CA ASP A 383 1.00 2.98 22.32
C ASP A 383 -0.26 2.34 22.93
N VAL A 384 -0.52 2.53 24.22
CA VAL A 384 -1.71 2.03 24.92
C VAL A 384 -2.91 2.98 24.79
N GLY A 385 -2.68 4.29 24.67
CA GLY A 385 -3.70 5.34 24.80
C GLY A 385 -4.63 5.55 23.58
N GLY A 386 -4.65 4.69 22.56
CA GLY A 386 -5.52 4.88 21.38
C GLY A 386 -5.20 6.11 20.53
N VAL A 387 -4.00 6.67 20.68
CA VAL A 387 -3.51 7.84 19.94
C VAL A 387 -3.36 7.50 18.46
N SER A 388 -3.77 8.40 17.57
CA SER A 388 -3.65 8.22 16.12
C SER A 388 -2.21 8.04 15.66
N ASP A 389 -2.00 7.21 14.64
CA ASP A 389 -0.65 6.87 14.17
C ASP A 389 0.15 8.09 13.69
N TYR A 390 -0.49 9.11 13.11
CA TYR A 390 0.21 10.33 12.70
C TYR A 390 0.74 11.14 13.89
N VAL A 391 0.02 11.18 15.02
CA VAL A 391 0.51 11.82 16.26
C VAL A 391 1.71 11.06 16.80
N ARG A 392 1.68 9.72 16.72
CA ARG A 392 2.83 8.87 17.09
C ARG A 392 4.05 9.14 16.23
N SER A 393 3.88 9.33 14.90
CA SER A 393 4.98 9.66 14.00
C SER A 393 5.58 11.03 14.33
N LEU A 394 4.76 12.05 14.57
CA LEU A 394 5.24 13.37 15.01
C LEU A 394 5.95 13.32 16.37
N TYR A 395 5.42 12.57 17.31
CA TYR A 395 6.07 12.33 18.59
C TYR A 395 7.42 11.62 18.41
N SER A 396 7.47 10.56 17.58
CA SER A 396 8.70 9.83 17.30
C SER A 396 9.76 10.73 16.67
N LEU A 397 9.37 11.63 15.76
CA LEU A 397 10.25 12.67 15.22
C LEU A 397 10.80 13.59 16.31
N ALA A 398 9.93 14.14 17.14
CA ALA A 398 10.33 15.05 18.21
C ALA A 398 11.32 14.39 19.18
N ILE A 399 11.01 13.15 19.58
CA ILE A 399 11.88 12.32 20.42
C ILE A 399 13.21 12.03 19.72
N PHE A 400 13.18 11.66 18.44
CA PHE A 400 14.39 11.34 17.70
C PHE A 400 15.34 12.55 17.60
N VAL A 401 14.82 13.73 17.30
CA VAL A 401 15.60 14.98 17.26
C VAL A 401 16.13 15.34 18.65
N LEU A 402 15.30 15.20 19.67
CA LEU A 402 15.68 15.49 21.06
C LEU A 402 16.82 14.56 21.52
N ILE A 403 16.71 13.26 21.26
CA ILE A 403 17.73 12.28 21.63
C ILE A 403 19.02 12.47 20.83
N SER A 404 18.90 12.65 19.50
CA SER A 404 20.07 12.67 18.62
C SER A 404 20.84 13.97 18.64
N MET A 405 20.20 15.09 19.01
CA MET A 405 20.81 16.42 18.97
C MET A 405 20.88 17.07 20.33
N ILE A 406 19.73 17.19 21.01
CA ILE A 406 19.67 17.98 22.27
C ILE A 406 20.44 17.26 23.39
N THR A 407 20.29 15.93 23.49
CA THR A 407 20.98 15.16 24.55
C THR A 407 22.51 15.26 24.44
N PRO A 408 23.16 15.01 23.26
CA PRO A 408 24.61 15.17 23.16
C PRO A 408 25.10 16.58 23.43
N LEU A 409 24.36 17.60 22.95
CA LEU A 409 24.72 18.99 23.15
C LEU A 409 24.58 19.44 24.62
N SER A 410 23.55 18.94 25.31
CA SER A 410 23.35 19.22 26.74
C SER A 410 24.45 18.60 27.58
N ILE A 411 24.87 17.37 27.25
CA ILE A 411 25.97 16.66 27.92
C ILE A 411 27.30 17.39 27.69
N ALA A 412 27.52 17.88 26.46
CA ALA A 412 28.75 18.57 26.07
C ALA A 412 28.75 20.08 26.39
N ALA A 413 27.67 20.62 26.96
CA ALA A 413 27.48 22.07 27.23
C ALA A 413 27.80 22.95 26.00
N ALA A 414 27.41 22.52 24.81
CA ALA A 414 27.78 23.15 23.56
C ALA A 414 26.83 24.33 23.18
N PRO A 415 27.36 25.44 22.63
CA PRO A 415 26.52 26.51 22.12
C PRO A 415 25.79 26.14 20.86
N ILE A 416 24.56 26.62 20.67
CA ILE A 416 23.82 26.48 19.44
C ILE A 416 24.46 27.33 18.35
N ASN A 417 24.78 26.71 17.20
CA ASN A 417 25.32 27.38 16.02
C ASN A 417 24.45 27.12 14.77
N PRO A 418 24.58 27.91 13.68
CA PRO A 418 23.79 27.74 12.47
C PRO A 418 23.92 26.36 11.81
N GLY A 419 25.08 25.70 11.94
CA GLY A 419 25.30 24.35 11.43
C GLY A 419 24.41 23.31 12.13
N LEU A 420 24.16 23.49 13.43
CA LEU A 420 23.24 22.64 14.19
C LEU A 420 21.78 22.79 13.73
N LEU A 421 21.36 24.01 13.37
CA LEU A 421 20.02 24.22 12.81
C LEU A 421 19.87 23.49 11.48
N LEU A 422 20.89 23.53 10.64
CA LEU A 422 20.93 22.78 9.37
C LEU A 422 20.88 21.26 9.60
N LEU A 423 21.61 20.75 10.58
CA LEU A 423 21.58 19.34 10.96
C LEU A 423 20.22 18.93 11.54
N ALA A 424 19.56 19.80 12.32
CA ALA A 424 18.21 19.57 12.81
C ALA A 424 17.19 19.49 11.67
N ALA A 425 17.27 20.43 10.71
CA ALA A 425 16.44 20.40 9.51
C ALA A 425 16.66 19.12 8.71
N TYR A 426 17.91 18.67 8.56
CA TYR A 426 18.24 17.40 7.93
C TYR A 426 17.59 16.22 8.64
N ALA A 427 17.74 16.12 9.96
CA ALA A 427 17.16 15.03 10.74
C ALA A 427 15.62 15.00 10.63
N CYS A 428 14.97 16.17 10.65
CA CYS A 428 13.52 16.28 10.46
C CYS A 428 13.08 15.81 9.06
N VAL A 429 13.70 16.33 8.01
CA VAL A 429 13.34 15.99 6.62
C VAL A 429 13.57 14.51 6.35
N HIS A 430 14.70 13.98 6.80
CA HIS A 430 15.01 12.57 6.59
C HIS A 430 14.05 11.65 7.35
N PHE A 431 13.81 11.90 8.65
CA PHE A 431 12.89 11.10 9.46
C PHE A 431 11.46 11.14 8.91
N LEU A 432 10.94 12.34 8.62
CA LEU A 432 9.61 12.51 8.02
C LEU A 432 9.52 11.84 6.66
N GLY A 433 10.57 11.92 5.85
CA GLY A 433 10.62 11.26 4.56
C GLY A 433 10.53 9.75 4.66
N VAL A 434 11.26 9.15 5.59
CA VAL A 434 11.17 7.70 5.89
C VAL A 434 9.76 7.32 6.33
N GLU A 435 9.17 8.05 7.28
CA GLU A 435 7.81 7.80 7.76
C GLU A 435 6.75 7.94 6.66
N ILE A 436 6.89 8.96 5.81
CA ILE A 436 5.99 9.17 4.67
C ILE A 436 6.12 8.03 3.66
N LEU A 437 7.33 7.62 3.29
CA LEU A 437 7.53 6.51 2.34
C LEU A 437 6.98 5.20 2.86
N ILE A 438 7.20 4.88 4.14
CA ILE A 438 6.62 3.69 4.78
C ILE A 438 5.08 3.81 4.82
N GLY A 439 4.55 5.00 5.13
CA GLY A 439 3.12 5.28 5.13
C GLY A 439 2.48 5.16 3.74
N LEU A 440 3.13 5.68 2.69
CA LEU A 440 2.71 5.54 1.30
C LEU A 440 2.63 4.08 0.89
N LYS A 441 3.70 3.31 1.16
CA LYS A 441 3.73 1.87 0.88
C LYS A 441 2.60 1.11 1.57
N ASN A 442 2.28 1.45 2.81
CA ASN A 442 1.24 0.79 3.60
C ASN A 442 -0.15 1.42 3.44
N MET A 443 -0.32 2.41 2.59
CA MET A 443 -1.55 3.23 2.51
C MET A 443 -2.81 2.38 2.27
N GLU A 444 -2.77 1.40 1.39
CA GLU A 444 -3.90 0.48 1.13
C GLU A 444 -4.26 -0.31 2.39
N ARG A 445 -3.26 -0.89 3.04
CA ARG A 445 -3.43 -1.66 4.28
C ARG A 445 -3.95 -0.76 5.41
N ASP A 446 -3.36 0.41 5.58
CA ASP A 446 -3.77 1.39 6.60
C ASP A 446 -5.19 1.89 6.37
N ALA A 447 -5.60 2.10 5.10
CA ALA A 447 -6.97 2.45 4.77
C ALA A 447 -7.95 1.37 5.23
N ILE A 448 -7.62 0.11 5.02
CA ILE A 448 -8.48 -1.03 5.33
C ILE A 448 -8.53 -1.30 6.84
N ILE A 449 -7.38 -1.30 7.53
CA ILE A 449 -7.34 -1.54 8.99
C ILE A 449 -7.66 -0.31 9.84
N GLY A 450 -7.84 0.87 9.23
CA GLY A 450 -8.24 2.11 9.91
C GLY A 450 -7.12 2.90 10.56
N ARG A 451 -5.90 2.60 10.20
CA ARG A 451 -4.76 3.41 10.62
C ARG A 451 -4.74 4.73 9.87
N MET A 452 -4.41 5.78 10.58
CA MET A 452 -4.21 7.11 10.02
C MET A 452 -2.71 7.41 10.04
N SER A 453 -1.97 6.90 9.04
CA SER A 453 -0.56 7.24 8.85
C SER A 453 -0.39 8.70 8.42
N LEU A 454 0.82 9.24 8.57
CA LEU A 454 1.13 10.62 8.18
C LEU A 454 0.87 10.85 6.68
N ALA A 455 1.28 9.92 5.83
CA ALA A 455 1.05 9.97 4.38
C ALA A 455 -0.44 10.04 4.03
N ARG A 456 -1.27 9.28 4.74
CA ARG A 456 -2.72 9.29 4.55
C ARG A 456 -3.38 10.57 5.06
N TYR A 457 -2.86 11.17 6.14
CA TYR A 457 -3.35 12.43 6.68
C TYR A 457 -3.12 13.59 5.71
N VAL A 458 -1.94 13.67 5.12
CA VAL A 458 -1.53 14.76 4.21
C VAL A 458 -2.07 14.57 2.78
N HIS A 459 -2.56 13.40 2.43
CA HIS A 459 -2.86 12.91 1.09
C HIS A 459 -1.62 12.59 0.25
N GLU A 460 -1.72 11.53 -0.57
CA GLU A 460 -0.62 10.94 -1.34
C GLU A 460 0.15 11.96 -2.19
N GLU A 461 -0.55 12.68 -3.07
CA GLU A 461 0.06 13.65 -3.99
C GLU A 461 0.77 14.79 -3.26
N ASN A 462 0.16 15.33 -2.21
CA ASN A 462 0.73 16.40 -1.41
C ASN A 462 1.95 15.91 -0.60
N ALA A 463 1.90 14.68 -0.07
CA ALA A 463 2.99 14.11 0.71
C ALA A 463 4.25 13.93 -0.16
N ILE A 464 4.10 13.44 -1.38
CA ILE A 464 5.18 13.29 -2.36
C ILE A 464 5.76 14.67 -2.72
N LEU A 465 4.91 15.61 -3.11
CA LEU A 465 5.34 16.95 -3.53
C LEU A 465 6.10 17.69 -2.42
N VAL A 466 5.58 17.66 -1.19
CA VAL A 466 6.24 18.28 -0.04
C VAL A 466 7.60 17.64 0.24
N MET A 467 7.71 16.31 0.13
CA MET A 467 8.99 15.63 0.30
C MET A 467 10.00 16.00 -0.76
N GLU A 468 9.61 16.03 -2.04
CA GLU A 468 10.51 16.40 -3.14
C GLU A 468 11.09 17.80 -2.94
N TYR A 469 10.24 18.79 -2.64
CA TYR A 469 10.71 20.16 -2.37
C TYR A 469 11.57 20.25 -1.10
N ALA A 470 11.22 19.52 -0.05
CA ALA A 470 12.00 19.52 1.20
C ALA A 470 13.39 18.91 0.99
N ILE A 471 13.49 17.80 0.23
CA ILE A 471 14.76 17.16 -0.12
C ILE A 471 15.62 18.08 -0.99
N MET A 472 15.05 18.70 -2.04
CA MET A 472 15.78 19.63 -2.91
C MET A 472 16.27 20.85 -2.14
N GLY A 473 15.42 21.49 -1.35
CA GLY A 473 15.77 22.66 -0.55
C GLY A 473 16.89 22.36 0.45
N LEU A 474 16.80 21.19 1.12
CA LEU A 474 17.80 20.77 2.09
C LEU A 474 19.12 20.38 1.39
N ALA A 475 19.08 19.71 0.25
CA ALA A 475 20.27 19.40 -0.53
C ALA A 475 21.02 20.68 -0.97
N LEU A 476 20.28 21.70 -1.43
CA LEU A 476 20.83 23.00 -1.79
C LEU A 476 21.42 23.70 -0.56
N ALA A 477 20.73 23.69 0.58
CA ALA A 477 21.22 24.30 1.83
C ALA A 477 22.52 23.62 2.33
N LEU A 478 22.60 22.29 2.26
CA LEU A 478 23.81 21.54 2.58
C LEU A 478 24.95 21.86 1.61
N PHE A 479 24.65 21.94 0.31
CA PHE A 479 25.65 22.28 -0.70
C PHE A 479 26.25 23.69 -0.47
N LEU A 480 25.42 24.66 -0.13
CA LEU A 480 25.84 26.04 0.13
C LEU A 480 26.46 26.25 1.53
N SER A 481 26.24 25.31 2.45
CA SER A 481 26.65 25.49 3.86
C SER A 481 28.16 25.62 4.05
N PHE A 482 28.97 24.88 3.30
CA PHE A 482 30.42 24.93 3.40
C PHE A 482 31.02 26.22 2.79
N PRO A 483 30.69 26.63 1.54
CA PRO A 483 31.14 27.91 1.01
C PRO A 483 30.75 29.11 1.86
N LEU A 484 29.58 29.07 2.50
CA LEU A 484 29.08 30.12 3.40
C LEU A 484 29.64 30.01 4.82
N LYS A 485 30.52 29.04 5.10
CA LYS A 485 31.12 28.78 6.43
C LYS A 485 30.07 28.52 7.53
N ILE A 486 28.90 27.99 7.17
CA ILE A 486 27.80 27.62 8.09
C ILE A 486 28.07 26.26 8.71
N ALA A 487 28.61 25.31 7.92
CA ALA A 487 28.89 23.97 8.36
C ALA A 487 30.22 23.47 7.81
N PRO A 488 30.87 22.49 8.47
CA PRO A 488 32.10 21.89 7.98
C PRO A 488 31.87 21.08 6.69
N ALA A 489 32.95 20.83 5.93
CA ALA A 489 32.89 20.02 4.70
C ALA A 489 32.24 18.63 4.89
N LEU A 490 32.28 18.10 6.11
CA LEU A 490 31.59 16.87 6.47
C LEU A 490 30.08 16.89 6.21
N ALA A 491 29.46 18.09 6.17
CA ALA A 491 28.05 18.24 5.86
C ALA A 491 27.69 17.67 4.46
N TYR A 492 28.60 17.63 3.53
CA TYR A 492 28.39 17.00 2.22
C TYR A 492 28.15 15.50 2.32
N GLY A 493 28.62 14.85 3.38
CA GLY A 493 28.33 13.45 3.68
C GLY A 493 26.85 13.15 3.97
N LEU A 494 26.03 14.18 4.21
CA LEU A 494 24.59 14.06 4.40
C LEU A 494 23.80 14.04 3.06
N LEU A 495 24.44 14.37 1.93
CA LEU A 495 23.78 14.36 0.62
C LEU A 495 23.42 12.96 0.10
N PRO A 496 24.28 11.92 0.18
CA PRO A 496 23.91 10.59 -0.29
C PRO A 496 22.62 10.03 0.32
N PRO A 497 22.38 10.08 1.62
CA PRO A 497 21.11 9.62 2.18
C PRO A 497 19.88 10.35 1.63
N LEU A 498 19.98 11.65 1.33
CA LEU A 498 18.89 12.41 0.69
C LEU A 498 18.63 11.94 -0.73
N PHE A 499 19.68 11.63 -1.50
CA PHE A 499 19.54 11.06 -2.83
C PHE A 499 18.77 9.73 -2.81
N PHE A 500 19.08 8.87 -1.86
CA PHE A 500 18.38 7.59 -1.73
C PHE A 500 16.93 7.75 -1.24
N LEU A 501 16.66 8.77 -0.42
CA LEU A 501 15.30 9.10 -0.02
C LEU A 501 14.47 9.54 -1.26
N ALA A 502 15.07 10.37 -2.15
CA ALA A 502 14.44 10.76 -3.41
C ALA A 502 14.20 9.54 -4.31
N LYS A 503 15.16 8.61 -4.39
CA LYS A 503 14.98 7.34 -5.13
C LYS A 503 13.88 6.46 -4.56
N GLY A 504 13.62 6.52 -3.26
CA GLY A 504 12.47 5.84 -2.63
C GLY A 504 11.14 6.36 -3.17
N ILE A 505 11.03 7.66 -3.47
CA ILE A 505 9.86 8.27 -4.11
C ILE A 505 9.70 7.75 -5.56
N ASP A 506 10.79 7.72 -6.33
CA ASP A 506 10.77 7.18 -7.70
C ASP A 506 10.27 5.73 -7.71
N PHE A 507 10.78 4.88 -6.80
CA PHE A 507 10.35 3.50 -6.68
C PHE A 507 8.87 3.37 -6.31
N TYR A 508 8.36 4.25 -5.47
CA TYR A 508 6.93 4.29 -5.16
C TYR A 508 6.10 4.67 -6.39
N ASN A 509 6.50 5.72 -7.11
CA ASN A 509 5.82 6.19 -8.32
C ASN A 509 5.82 5.15 -9.45
N GLU A 510 6.91 4.39 -9.59
CA GLU A 510 7.03 3.30 -10.57
C GLU A 510 6.31 2.01 -10.13
N GLN A 511 5.67 2.00 -8.96
CA GLN A 511 4.98 0.84 -8.35
C GLN A 511 5.90 -0.38 -8.25
N VAL A 512 7.19 -0.17 -8.01
CA VAL A 512 8.14 -1.26 -7.82
C VAL A 512 7.80 -2.00 -6.52
N ILE A 513 7.43 -3.28 -6.65
CA ILE A 513 7.10 -4.13 -5.50
C ILE A 513 8.39 -4.57 -4.83
N PHE A 514 8.74 -3.91 -3.73
CA PHE A 514 9.80 -4.37 -2.84
C PHE A 514 9.23 -5.30 -1.77
N ASP A 515 10.01 -6.32 -1.41
CA ASP A 515 9.84 -7.00 -0.12
C ASP A 515 9.82 -5.96 1.01
N ASN A 516 8.86 -6.05 1.93
CA ASN A 516 8.73 -5.12 3.05
C ASN A 516 10.02 -4.97 3.85
N ARG A 517 10.76 -6.06 4.04
CA ARG A 517 12.05 -6.08 4.76
C ARG A 517 13.11 -5.33 3.99
N MET A 518 13.24 -5.62 2.70
CA MET A 518 14.23 -4.95 1.84
C MET A 518 13.93 -3.46 1.70
N PHE A 519 12.66 -3.06 1.56
CA PHE A 519 12.29 -1.65 1.53
C PHE A 519 12.62 -0.94 2.85
N THR A 520 12.28 -1.55 3.99
CA THR A 520 12.60 -1.01 5.31
C THR A 520 14.11 -0.87 5.51
N ILE A 521 14.89 -1.90 5.13
CA ILE A 521 16.35 -1.86 5.19
C ILE A 521 16.92 -0.80 4.24
N TYR A 522 16.38 -0.68 3.03
CA TYR A 522 16.79 0.33 2.07
C TYR A 522 16.58 1.74 2.62
N VAL A 523 15.36 2.04 3.10
CA VAL A 523 15.01 3.38 3.58
C VAL A 523 15.68 3.71 4.92
N GLN A 524 15.82 2.74 5.81
CA GLN A 524 16.44 2.92 7.13
C GLN A 524 17.95 2.65 7.14
N GLY A 525 18.46 1.78 6.26
CA GLY A 525 19.85 1.33 6.27
C GLY A 525 20.86 2.45 5.99
N LEU A 526 20.43 3.50 5.31
CA LEU A 526 21.26 4.67 5.05
C LEU A 526 21.62 5.47 6.29
N TRP A 527 20.82 5.35 7.36
CA TRP A 527 21.17 5.87 8.66
C TRP A 527 22.42 5.21 9.23
N ALA A 528 22.63 3.92 8.97
CA ALA A 528 23.78 3.16 9.46
C ALA A 528 25.10 3.59 8.80
N ILE A 529 25.06 4.27 7.66
CA ILE A 529 26.28 4.78 6.98
C ILE A 529 26.84 6.00 7.70
N LEU A 530 26.00 6.83 8.31
CA LEU A 530 26.41 8.07 8.99
C LEU A 530 27.46 7.86 10.09
N PRO A 531 27.36 6.85 10.99
CA PRO A 531 28.40 6.58 11.97
C PRO A 531 29.75 6.19 11.34
N GLY A 532 29.71 5.39 10.26
CA GLY A 532 30.91 4.99 9.53
C GLY A 532 31.64 6.18 8.91
N MET A 533 30.92 7.16 8.39
CA MET A 533 31.49 8.38 7.85
C MET A 533 32.14 9.24 8.94
N GLY A 534 31.53 9.35 10.11
CA GLY A 534 32.12 10.04 11.25
C GLY A 534 33.42 9.38 11.75
N LEU A 535 33.47 8.04 11.72
CA LEU A 535 34.67 7.29 12.08
C LEU A 535 35.80 7.49 11.05
N LEU A 536 35.49 7.45 9.76
CA LEU A 536 36.44 7.74 8.67
C LEU A 536 36.99 9.16 8.78
N TRP A 537 36.15 10.14 9.08
CA TRP A 537 36.58 11.51 9.34
C TRP A 537 37.60 11.60 10.47
N LYS A 538 37.34 10.94 11.60
CA LYS A 538 38.29 10.90 12.71
C LYS A 538 39.63 10.31 12.31
N LEU A 539 39.63 9.23 11.51
CA LEU A 539 40.85 8.59 11.02
C LEU A 539 41.64 9.44 10.03
N THR A 540 40.97 10.34 9.28
CA THR A 540 41.64 11.25 8.32
C THR A 540 42.17 12.53 8.97
N MET A 541 41.73 12.85 10.19
CA MET A 541 42.18 14.03 10.92
C MET A 541 43.23 13.70 12.03
N MET A 542 43.51 12.44 12.26
CA MET A 542 44.66 11.93 13.05
C MET A 542 45.88 11.79 12.12
#